data_9c0b5be69ba8e8e41450a089daef0809
#
_entry.id   9c0b5be69ba8e8e41450a089daef0809
#
_cell.length_a   1.000
_cell.length_b   1.000
_cell.length_c   1.000
_cell.angle_alpha   90.00
_cell.angle_beta   90.00
_cell.angle_gamma   90.00
#
_symmetry.space_group_name_H-M   'P 1'
#
loop_
_entity.id
_entity.type
_entity.pdbx_description
1 polymer ?
#
loop_
_entity_poly.entity_id
_entity_poly.type
_entity_poly.pdbx_seq_one_letter_code
_entity_poly.pdbx_strand_id
1 'polypeptide(L)'
;MRKFVLQSVSVLIGIGLLGTTQASADPITVTSGHVTARMTGGTFTLTGDGFSLTGAVGFPGYDSGLWECTPCRASDRLNLSLSSSAGGSFDDGLPGEFNDVHYDATWLAGHLAFTAGDMTSAILAAGQTSISMPFTFSGELANYESFRSRATPGSVPLFIGAFTGTGIATAHFRGPIADPAGALFFADRITYDFAPSAPSPTPEPASLLLLVTGAAGLLARRRLRSTCCTSCS
;
A
#
# COMPACT_ATOMS: atom_id res chain seq x y z
N MET A 1 62.34 -51.94 6.49
CA MET A 1 61.15 -51.63 5.68
C MET A 1 60.25 -50.73 6.49
N ARG A 2 60.25 -49.41 6.26
CA ARG A 2 59.41 -48.43 6.94
C ARG A 2 58.30 -48.00 5.99
N LYS A 3 57.05 -48.30 6.38
CA LYS A 3 55.84 -47.86 5.66
C LYS A 3 55.55 -46.43 6.02
N PHE A 4 55.65 -45.53 5.08
CA PHE A 4 55.13 -44.15 5.18
C PHE A 4 53.61 -44.19 4.95
N VAL A 5 52.86 -43.75 5.95
CA VAL A 5 51.44 -43.51 5.81
C VAL A 5 51.26 -42.03 5.43
N LEU A 6 50.82 -41.78 4.19
CA LEU A 6 50.42 -40.46 3.78
C LEU A 6 49.03 -40.16 4.32
N GLN A 7 48.95 -39.23 5.24
CA GLN A 7 47.66 -38.64 5.67
C GLN A 7 47.29 -37.52 4.69
N SER A 8 46.25 -37.76 3.91
CA SER A 8 45.66 -36.76 3.05
C SER A 8 44.76 -35.85 3.94
N VAL A 9 45.19 -34.62 4.10
CA VAL A 9 44.37 -33.56 4.71
C VAL A 9 43.45 -32.98 3.65
N SER A 10 42.18 -33.35 3.70
CA SER A 10 41.12 -32.74 2.87
C SER A 10 40.73 -31.40 3.45
N VAL A 11 41.18 -30.31 2.88
CA VAL A 11 40.70 -28.96 3.20
C VAL A 11 39.35 -28.75 2.51
N LEU A 12 38.27 -28.84 3.26
CA LEU A 12 36.95 -28.43 2.82
C LEU A 12 36.91 -26.89 2.77
N ILE A 13 37.06 -26.34 1.58
CA ILE A 13 36.76 -24.91 1.34
C ILE A 13 35.26 -24.78 1.30
N GLY A 14 34.64 -24.39 2.43
CA GLY A 14 33.27 -23.96 2.49
C GLY A 14 33.11 -22.63 1.75
N ILE A 15 32.71 -22.68 0.48
CA ILE A 15 32.23 -21.49 -0.23
C ILE A 15 30.89 -21.13 0.39
N GLY A 16 30.93 -20.23 1.38
CA GLY A 16 29.73 -19.57 1.87
C GLY A 16 29.14 -18.77 0.73
N LEU A 17 28.04 -19.26 0.15
CA LEU A 17 27.12 -18.47 -0.65
C LEU A 17 26.59 -17.35 0.24
N LEU A 18 27.29 -16.23 0.25
CA LEU A 18 26.72 -14.95 0.70
C LEU A 18 25.64 -14.61 -0.30
N GLY A 19 24.43 -15.10 -0.04
CA GLY A 19 23.25 -14.59 -0.69
C GLY A 19 23.20 -13.10 -0.35
N THR A 20 23.52 -12.26 -1.34
CA THR A 20 23.23 -10.83 -1.27
C THR A 20 21.71 -10.71 -1.22
N THR A 21 21.16 -10.66 0.00
CA THR A 21 19.83 -10.12 0.17
C THR A 21 19.91 -8.71 -0.36
N GLN A 22 19.37 -8.48 -1.56
CA GLN A 22 19.11 -7.13 -2.02
C GLN A 22 18.28 -6.49 -0.91
N ALA A 23 18.86 -5.52 -0.21
CA ALA A 23 18.11 -4.68 0.70
C ALA A 23 17.02 -4.01 -0.14
N SER A 24 15.79 -4.48 -0.01
CA SER A 24 14.65 -3.76 -0.55
C SER A 24 14.62 -2.42 0.16
N ALA A 25 14.72 -1.35 -0.59
CA ALA A 25 14.53 -0.03 -0.03
C ALA A 25 13.14 0.01 0.62
N ASP A 26 13.02 0.67 1.77
CA ASP A 26 11.73 0.83 2.44
C ASP A 26 10.74 1.49 1.47
N PRO A 27 9.47 1.04 1.46
CA PRO A 27 8.48 1.63 0.57
C PRO A 27 8.29 3.12 0.87
N ILE A 28 8.21 3.91 -0.20
CA ILE A 28 7.99 5.36 -0.13
C ILE A 28 6.51 5.60 0.21
N THR A 29 6.24 6.44 1.18
CA THR A 29 4.88 6.75 1.61
C THR A 29 4.26 7.81 0.73
N VAL A 30 3.11 7.48 0.11
CA VAL A 30 2.24 8.45 -0.56
C VAL A 30 1.45 9.19 0.52
N THR A 31 1.66 10.50 0.64
CA THR A 31 1.04 11.34 1.66
C THR A 31 -0.15 12.15 1.15
N SER A 32 -0.22 12.33 -0.16
CA SER A 32 -1.36 12.96 -0.84
C SER A 32 -1.46 12.47 -2.28
N GLY A 33 -2.61 12.71 -2.90
CA GLY A 33 -2.83 12.31 -4.27
C GLY A 33 -4.28 11.88 -4.51
N HIS A 34 -4.57 11.67 -5.76
CA HIS A 34 -5.89 11.28 -6.22
C HIS A 34 -5.76 10.26 -7.35
N VAL A 35 -6.53 9.18 -7.26
CA VAL A 35 -6.63 8.19 -8.32
C VAL A 35 -8.09 8.06 -8.72
N THR A 36 -8.35 8.16 -10.01
CA THR A 36 -9.67 7.83 -10.59
C THR A 36 -9.53 6.53 -11.35
N ALA A 37 -10.24 5.51 -10.91
CA ALA A 37 -10.31 4.20 -11.54
C ALA A 37 -11.65 4.02 -12.25
N ARG A 38 -11.62 3.55 -13.51
CA ARG A 38 -12.77 3.18 -14.34
C ARG A 38 -12.48 1.83 -14.99
N MET A 39 -13.52 1.14 -15.44
CA MET A 39 -13.37 -0.13 -16.14
C MET A 39 -12.47 -0.02 -17.39
N THR A 40 -12.50 1.12 -18.09
CA THR A 40 -11.75 1.34 -19.33
C THR A 40 -10.45 2.11 -19.14
N GLY A 41 -10.07 2.43 -17.91
CA GLY A 41 -8.87 3.21 -17.62
C GLY A 41 -9.05 4.13 -16.43
N GLY A 42 -8.14 5.07 -16.28
CA GLY A 42 -8.18 6.05 -15.21
C GLY A 42 -6.90 6.88 -15.15
N THR A 43 -6.84 7.76 -14.20
CA THR A 43 -5.68 8.64 -13.96
C THR A 43 -5.25 8.55 -12.51
N PHE A 44 -3.99 8.82 -12.26
CA PHE A 44 -3.47 8.92 -10.91
C PHE A 44 -2.52 10.11 -10.76
N THR A 45 -2.50 10.68 -9.57
CA THR A 45 -1.46 11.56 -9.08
C THR A 45 -1.07 11.07 -7.70
N LEU A 46 0.21 10.78 -7.50
CA LEU A 46 0.78 10.31 -6.25
C LEU A 46 1.85 11.30 -5.82
N THR A 47 1.76 11.79 -4.59
CA THR A 47 2.69 12.77 -4.05
C THR A 47 3.14 12.35 -2.66
N GLY A 48 4.40 12.59 -2.36
CA GLY A 48 5.02 12.33 -1.07
C GLY A 48 6.30 13.12 -0.90
N ASP A 49 7.11 12.72 0.07
CA ASP A 49 8.39 13.35 0.30
C ASP A 49 9.36 13.03 -0.84
N GLY A 50 9.83 14.07 -1.53
CA GLY A 50 10.77 13.98 -2.66
C GLY A 50 10.17 13.38 -3.95
N PHE A 51 8.84 13.25 -4.09
CA PHE A 51 8.27 12.79 -5.35
C PHE A 51 6.88 13.36 -5.66
N SER A 52 6.60 13.47 -6.95
CA SER A 52 5.26 13.73 -7.52
C SER A 52 5.16 12.99 -8.85
N LEU A 53 4.28 12.01 -8.94
CA LEU A 53 4.08 11.19 -10.12
C LEU A 53 2.65 11.32 -10.62
N THR A 54 2.49 11.51 -11.91
CA THR A 54 1.19 11.55 -12.59
C THR A 54 1.20 10.54 -13.73
N GLY A 55 0.07 9.85 -13.92
CA GLY A 55 -0.04 8.87 -14.98
C GLY A 55 -1.48 8.59 -15.36
N ALA A 56 -1.66 7.91 -16.48
CA ALA A 56 -2.94 7.42 -16.96
C ALA A 56 -2.85 5.93 -17.30
N VAL A 57 -3.91 5.21 -16.99
CA VAL A 57 -4.07 3.79 -17.32
C VAL A 57 -5.13 3.70 -18.43
N GLY A 58 -4.73 3.18 -19.59
CA GLY A 58 -5.61 2.90 -20.69
C GLY A 58 -6.37 1.58 -20.53
N PHE A 59 -7.00 1.14 -21.61
CA PHE A 59 -7.64 -0.20 -21.66
C PHE A 59 -6.57 -1.32 -21.55
N PRO A 60 -6.78 -2.38 -20.73
CA PRO A 60 -8.02 -2.78 -20.06
C PRO A 60 -8.42 -1.99 -18.79
N GLY A 61 -7.61 -1.06 -18.29
CA GLY A 61 -7.95 -0.23 -17.15
C GLY A 61 -7.75 -0.90 -15.79
N TYR A 62 -8.52 -0.44 -14.80
CA TYR A 62 -8.50 -0.98 -13.46
C TYR A 62 -9.43 -2.19 -13.33
N ASP A 63 -8.91 -3.28 -12.78
CA ASP A 63 -9.70 -4.43 -12.39
C ASP A 63 -10.30 -4.23 -10.99
N SER A 64 -11.62 -4.40 -10.86
CA SER A 64 -12.35 -4.26 -9.60
C SER A 64 -13.68 -5.00 -9.65
N GLY A 65 -14.07 -5.62 -8.54
CA GLY A 65 -15.38 -6.22 -8.34
C GLY A 65 -16.55 -5.23 -8.39
N LEU A 66 -16.31 -3.92 -8.32
CA LEU A 66 -17.33 -2.90 -8.52
C LEU A 66 -17.95 -2.98 -9.93
N TRP A 67 -17.19 -3.39 -10.92
CA TRP A 67 -17.63 -3.45 -12.33
C TRP A 67 -18.67 -4.54 -12.60
N GLU A 68 -18.95 -5.42 -11.64
CA GLU A 68 -20.08 -6.36 -11.71
C GLU A 68 -21.42 -5.62 -11.74
N CYS A 69 -21.47 -4.37 -11.26
CA CYS A 69 -22.63 -3.49 -11.35
C CYS A 69 -22.66 -2.68 -12.67
N THR A 70 -22.87 -3.36 -13.82
CA THR A 70 -22.90 -2.72 -15.15
C THR A 70 -23.94 -3.29 -16.12
N PRO A 71 -25.27 -3.23 -15.87
CA PRO A 71 -25.99 -2.67 -14.71
C PRO A 71 -26.23 -3.69 -13.60
N CYS A 72 -26.59 -3.21 -12.43
CA CYS A 72 -27.13 -4.01 -11.35
C CYS A 72 -28.38 -3.37 -10.74
N ARG A 73 -29.17 -4.17 -9.98
CA ARG A 73 -30.26 -3.68 -9.15
C ARG A 73 -29.93 -3.87 -7.68
N ALA A 74 -30.49 -3.06 -6.83
CA ALA A 74 -30.38 -3.24 -5.40
C ALA A 74 -30.90 -4.62 -4.93
N SER A 75 -31.90 -5.18 -5.64
CA SER A 75 -32.46 -6.52 -5.40
C SER A 75 -31.48 -7.65 -5.69
N ASP A 76 -30.50 -7.43 -6.54
CA ASP A 76 -29.55 -8.47 -6.99
C ASP A 76 -28.59 -8.90 -5.87
N ARG A 77 -28.41 -8.04 -4.86
CA ARG A 77 -27.56 -8.27 -3.66
C ARG A 77 -26.15 -8.73 -4.00
N LEU A 78 -25.58 -8.15 -5.06
CA LEU A 78 -24.19 -8.40 -5.44
C LEU A 78 -23.24 -7.93 -4.36
N ASN A 79 -22.16 -8.66 -4.16
CA ASN A 79 -21.03 -8.20 -3.37
C ASN A 79 -20.09 -7.41 -4.27
N LEU A 80 -20.00 -6.10 -4.04
CA LEU A 80 -19.24 -5.16 -4.85
C LEU A 80 -17.97 -4.77 -4.09
N SER A 81 -16.81 -5.11 -4.64
CA SER A 81 -15.54 -4.76 -4.02
C SER A 81 -15.04 -3.40 -4.50
N LEU A 82 -14.60 -2.56 -3.56
CA LEU A 82 -13.90 -1.32 -3.83
C LEU A 82 -12.39 -1.52 -3.96
N SER A 83 -11.90 -2.74 -3.76
CA SER A 83 -10.53 -3.07 -4.09
C SER A 83 -10.34 -3.04 -5.60
N SER A 84 -9.21 -2.53 -6.06
CA SER A 84 -8.87 -2.54 -7.47
C SER A 84 -7.36 -2.70 -7.68
N SER A 85 -7.00 -3.14 -8.88
CA SER A 85 -5.61 -3.21 -9.30
C SER A 85 -5.46 -2.77 -10.74
N ALA A 86 -4.31 -2.21 -11.05
CA ALA A 86 -3.91 -1.90 -12.42
C ALA A 86 -2.45 -2.28 -12.62
N GLY A 87 -2.11 -2.78 -13.78
CA GLY A 87 -0.74 -3.17 -14.09
C GLY A 87 -0.39 -2.99 -15.56
N GLY A 88 0.89 -2.95 -15.83
CA GLY A 88 1.43 -2.84 -17.18
C GLY A 88 2.09 -1.50 -17.47
N SER A 89 1.66 -0.85 -18.53
CA SER A 89 2.16 0.46 -18.94
C SER A 89 1.15 1.54 -18.63
N PHE A 90 1.64 2.62 -18.09
CA PHE A 90 0.87 3.84 -17.87
C PHE A 90 1.28 4.87 -18.92
N ASP A 91 0.43 5.89 -19.11
CA ASP A 91 0.65 6.90 -20.13
C ASP A 91 2.00 7.59 -19.98
N ASP A 92 2.53 7.98 -21.10
CA ASP A 92 3.77 8.70 -21.25
C ASP A 92 3.54 10.22 -21.34
N GLY A 93 4.59 10.97 -21.17
CA GLY A 93 4.58 12.41 -21.42
C GLY A 93 4.00 13.27 -20.31
N LEU A 94 3.62 12.69 -19.20
CA LEU A 94 3.22 13.47 -18.03
C LEU A 94 4.46 13.80 -17.18
N PRO A 95 4.64 15.08 -16.81
CA PRO A 95 5.77 15.49 -15.98
C PRO A 95 5.66 14.85 -14.59
N GLY A 96 6.80 14.49 -14.03
CA GLY A 96 6.92 13.93 -12.69
C GLY A 96 8.22 14.31 -12.04
N GLU A 97 8.30 14.06 -10.73
CA GLU A 97 9.49 14.28 -9.92
C GLU A 97 9.72 13.06 -9.03
N PHE A 98 10.98 12.68 -8.89
CA PHE A 98 11.39 11.60 -7.99
C PHE A 98 12.81 11.88 -7.47
N ASN A 99 12.98 11.91 -6.15
CA ASN A 99 14.23 12.28 -5.49
C ASN A 99 14.81 13.61 -6.00
N ASP A 100 13.97 14.65 -6.07
CA ASP A 100 14.31 16.01 -6.55
C ASP A 100 14.79 16.06 -8.01
N VAL A 101 14.59 14.98 -8.78
CA VAL A 101 14.86 14.93 -10.21
C VAL A 101 13.55 15.03 -10.98
N HIS A 102 13.49 16.05 -11.85
CA HIS A 102 12.34 16.28 -12.71
C HIS A 102 12.42 15.39 -13.96
N TYR A 103 11.30 14.75 -14.31
CA TYR A 103 11.16 13.90 -15.47
C TYR A 103 10.07 14.44 -16.39
N ASP A 104 10.43 14.69 -17.64
CA ASP A 104 9.49 15.08 -18.70
C ASP A 104 9.35 13.93 -19.72
N ALA A 105 8.14 13.73 -20.21
CA ALA A 105 7.86 12.81 -21.31
C ALA A 105 8.45 11.40 -21.12
N THR A 106 8.35 10.86 -19.92
CA THR A 106 8.86 9.54 -19.58
C THR A 106 7.74 8.50 -19.53
N TRP A 107 8.10 7.23 -19.58
CA TRP A 107 7.16 6.11 -19.59
C TRP A 107 7.16 5.38 -18.25
N LEU A 108 6.01 5.37 -17.58
CA LEU A 108 5.81 4.60 -16.36
C LEU A 108 5.35 3.17 -16.66
N ALA A 109 5.84 2.22 -15.92
CA ALA A 109 5.37 0.84 -15.93
C ALA A 109 5.40 0.24 -14.54
N GLY A 110 4.46 -0.65 -14.24
CA GLY A 110 4.44 -1.31 -12.93
C GLY A 110 3.09 -1.83 -12.55
N HIS A 111 2.82 -1.82 -11.24
CA HIS A 111 1.60 -2.33 -10.66
C HIS A 111 1.12 -1.40 -9.54
N LEU A 112 -0.19 -1.14 -9.52
CA LEU A 112 -0.88 -0.40 -8.49
C LEU A 112 -1.95 -1.32 -7.89
N ALA A 113 -2.01 -1.42 -6.57
CA ALA A 113 -3.01 -2.21 -5.87
C ALA A 113 -3.65 -1.38 -4.74
N PHE A 114 -4.96 -1.33 -4.76
CA PHE A 114 -5.79 -0.64 -3.76
C PHE A 114 -6.64 -1.69 -3.06
N THR A 115 -6.45 -1.86 -1.77
CA THR A 115 -7.22 -2.79 -0.94
C THR A 115 -8.21 -2.00 -0.09
N ALA A 116 -9.49 -2.20 -0.34
CA ALA A 116 -10.60 -1.57 0.39
C ALA A 116 -11.62 -2.64 0.80
N GLY A 117 -12.66 -2.25 1.51
CA GLY A 117 -13.74 -3.15 1.90
C GLY A 117 -14.69 -3.48 0.75
N ASP A 118 -15.61 -4.39 1.04
CA ASP A 118 -16.70 -4.79 0.18
C ASP A 118 -18.03 -4.16 0.63
N MET A 119 -18.96 -4.00 -0.29
CA MET A 119 -20.31 -3.53 -0.04
C MET A 119 -21.32 -4.40 -0.78
N THR A 120 -22.56 -4.43 -0.32
CA THR A 120 -23.67 -5.05 -1.05
C THR A 120 -24.39 -4.02 -1.92
N SER A 121 -24.83 -4.41 -3.11
CA SER A 121 -25.67 -3.56 -3.97
C SER A 121 -26.98 -3.13 -3.31
N ALA A 122 -27.41 -3.80 -2.24
CA ALA A 122 -28.60 -3.42 -1.45
C ALA A 122 -28.54 -1.97 -0.92
N ILE A 123 -27.35 -1.37 -0.78
CA ILE A 123 -27.19 0.03 -0.39
C ILE A 123 -27.81 0.99 -1.41
N LEU A 124 -27.92 0.59 -2.67
CA LEU A 124 -28.53 1.37 -3.74
C LEU A 124 -30.04 1.52 -3.54
N ALA A 125 -30.68 0.58 -2.80
CA ALA A 125 -32.10 0.68 -2.45
C ALA A 125 -32.41 1.91 -1.57
N ALA A 126 -31.42 2.38 -0.80
CA ALA A 126 -31.52 3.59 0.00
C ALA A 126 -31.32 4.89 -0.81
N GLY A 127 -31.15 4.79 -2.15
CA GLY A 127 -30.90 5.91 -3.04
C GLY A 127 -29.47 6.46 -2.97
N GLN A 128 -28.55 5.75 -2.35
CA GLN A 128 -27.16 6.15 -2.30
C GLN A 128 -26.48 5.89 -3.66
N THR A 129 -25.89 6.93 -4.22
CA THR A 129 -25.14 6.88 -5.47
C THR A 129 -23.62 6.99 -5.24
N SER A 130 -23.19 7.09 -4.01
CA SER A 130 -21.78 7.02 -3.61
C SER A 130 -21.63 6.38 -2.24
N ILE A 131 -20.52 5.68 -2.03
CA ILE A 131 -20.12 5.13 -0.74
C ILE A 131 -18.63 5.25 -0.57
N SER A 132 -18.21 5.57 0.64
CA SER A 132 -16.79 5.76 0.97
C SER A 132 -16.36 4.82 2.09
N MET A 133 -15.12 4.31 1.99
CA MET A 133 -14.48 3.49 3.01
C MET A 133 -12.96 3.64 2.98
N PRO A 134 -12.27 3.31 4.07
CA PRO A 134 -10.81 3.33 4.09
C PRO A 134 -10.20 2.36 3.08
N PHE A 135 -9.03 2.72 2.54
CA PHE A 135 -8.21 1.82 1.73
C PHE A 135 -6.75 1.83 2.16
N THR A 136 -6.04 0.79 1.78
CA THR A 136 -4.59 0.72 1.78
C THR A 136 -4.09 0.59 0.34
N PHE A 137 -2.95 1.18 0.06
CA PHE A 137 -2.30 1.18 -1.25
C PHE A 137 -0.93 0.55 -1.18
N SER A 138 -0.61 -0.25 -2.18
CA SER A 138 0.74 -0.68 -2.49
C SER A 138 0.96 -0.60 -3.99
N GLY A 139 2.15 -0.20 -4.39
CA GLY A 139 2.49 -0.09 -5.80
C GLY A 139 3.98 -0.24 -6.02
N GLU A 140 4.35 -0.66 -7.22
CA GLU A 140 5.71 -0.63 -7.70
C GLU A 140 5.69 0.01 -9.08
N LEU A 141 6.43 1.09 -9.25
CA LEU A 141 6.54 1.81 -10.50
C LEU A 141 7.99 1.92 -10.92
N ALA A 142 8.25 1.66 -12.19
CA ALA A 142 9.51 1.89 -12.85
C ALA A 142 9.33 2.97 -13.93
N ASN A 143 10.25 3.90 -14.01
CA ASN A 143 10.23 4.96 -15.02
C ASN A 143 11.30 4.67 -16.06
N TYR A 144 10.94 4.79 -17.32
CA TYR A 144 11.81 4.61 -18.47
C TYR A 144 11.83 5.87 -19.33
N GLU A 145 12.95 6.14 -19.97
CA GLU A 145 13.12 7.29 -20.86
C GLU A 145 12.10 7.29 -22.01
N SER A 146 11.68 6.11 -22.48
CA SER A 146 10.67 5.98 -23.54
C SER A 146 10.03 4.59 -23.53
N PHE A 147 8.91 4.42 -24.23
CA PHE A 147 8.32 3.11 -24.48
C PHE A 147 9.30 2.13 -25.16
N ARG A 148 10.13 2.63 -26.07
CA ARG A 148 11.14 1.79 -26.73
C ARG A 148 12.18 1.29 -25.76
N SER A 149 12.65 2.15 -24.87
CA SER A 149 13.59 1.74 -23.81
C SER A 149 13.01 0.61 -22.96
N ARG A 150 11.73 0.74 -22.55
CA ARG A 150 11.07 -0.33 -21.80
C ARG A 150 10.99 -1.66 -22.57
N ALA A 151 10.67 -1.60 -23.86
CA ALA A 151 10.51 -2.79 -24.72
C ALA A 151 11.86 -3.44 -25.08
N THR A 152 12.97 -2.77 -24.84
CA THR A 152 14.32 -3.29 -25.18
C THR A 152 14.84 -4.18 -24.05
N PRO A 153 15.17 -5.45 -24.30
CA PRO A 153 15.77 -6.30 -23.29
C PRO A 153 17.05 -5.69 -22.70
N GLY A 154 17.15 -5.65 -21.37
CA GLY A 154 18.31 -5.10 -20.68
C GLY A 154 18.31 -3.59 -20.48
N SER A 155 17.24 -2.88 -20.89
CA SER A 155 17.08 -1.46 -20.52
C SER A 155 16.99 -1.29 -19.01
N VAL A 156 17.71 -0.28 -18.53
CA VAL A 156 17.68 0.11 -17.11
C VAL A 156 16.65 1.23 -16.96
N PRO A 157 15.70 1.11 -16.02
CA PRO A 157 14.79 2.21 -15.72
C PRO A 157 15.56 3.39 -15.10
N LEU A 158 15.04 4.60 -15.28
CA LEU A 158 15.58 5.81 -14.67
C LEU A 158 15.41 5.75 -13.15
N PHE A 159 14.31 5.20 -12.67
CA PHE A 159 14.13 4.81 -11.27
C PHE A 159 13.19 3.61 -11.15
N ILE A 160 13.25 2.94 -10.00
CA ILE A 160 12.24 1.98 -9.53
C ILE A 160 11.88 2.39 -8.11
N GLY A 161 10.59 2.53 -7.84
CA GLY A 161 10.06 2.85 -6.52
C GLY A 161 8.97 1.89 -6.09
N ALA A 162 9.05 1.41 -4.86
CA ALA A 162 7.95 0.76 -4.18
C ALA A 162 7.22 1.80 -3.33
N PHE A 163 5.89 1.84 -3.41
CA PHE A 163 5.05 2.85 -2.80
C PHE A 163 4.00 2.23 -1.91
N THR A 164 3.67 2.91 -0.83
CA THR A 164 2.56 2.55 0.07
C THR A 164 1.77 3.79 0.44
N GLY A 165 0.53 3.60 0.87
CA GLY A 165 -0.29 4.74 1.29
C GLY A 165 -1.63 4.29 1.86
N THR A 166 -2.38 5.25 2.38
CA THR A 166 -3.73 5.05 2.91
C THR A 166 -4.60 6.24 2.54
N GLY A 167 -5.91 6.06 2.62
CA GLY A 167 -6.86 7.12 2.34
C GLY A 167 -8.29 6.63 2.34
N ILE A 168 -9.14 7.33 1.57
CA ILE A 168 -10.55 7.02 1.42
C ILE A 168 -10.84 6.65 -0.04
N ALA A 169 -11.37 5.45 -0.24
CA ALA A 169 -11.93 4.99 -1.50
C ALA A 169 -13.42 5.37 -1.56
N THR A 170 -13.87 5.92 -2.68
CA THR A 170 -15.28 6.25 -2.91
C THR A 170 -15.75 5.64 -4.22
N ALA A 171 -16.70 4.71 -4.14
CA ALA A 171 -17.43 4.21 -5.30
C ALA A 171 -18.51 5.22 -5.72
N HIS A 172 -18.66 5.41 -7.02
CA HIS A 172 -19.68 6.26 -7.61
C HIS A 172 -20.55 5.46 -8.58
N PHE A 173 -21.85 5.65 -8.49
CA PHE A 173 -22.85 5.00 -9.33
C PHE A 173 -23.66 6.03 -10.11
N ARG A 174 -23.99 5.74 -11.36
CA ARG A 174 -25.00 6.43 -12.12
C ARG A 174 -26.34 5.73 -11.95
N GLY A 175 -27.39 6.48 -11.82
CA GLY A 175 -28.75 5.98 -11.61
C GLY A 175 -29.48 6.75 -10.50
N PRO A 176 -30.66 6.30 -10.09
CA PRO A 176 -31.43 5.20 -10.67
C PRO A 176 -31.98 5.48 -12.07
N ILE A 177 -31.95 4.47 -12.93
CA ILE A 177 -32.65 4.51 -14.22
C ILE A 177 -33.89 3.63 -14.07
N ALA A 178 -35.05 4.17 -14.44
CA ALA A 178 -36.33 3.46 -14.33
C ALA A 178 -36.33 2.22 -15.24
N ASP A 179 -36.71 1.08 -14.70
CA ASP A 179 -36.86 -0.19 -15.40
C ASP A 179 -38.06 -0.96 -14.79
N PRO A 180 -38.89 -1.67 -15.57
CA PRO A 180 -40.06 -2.39 -15.06
C PRO A 180 -39.72 -3.43 -14.00
N ALA A 181 -38.53 -4.00 -14.01
CA ALA A 181 -38.06 -4.99 -13.06
C ALA A 181 -37.32 -4.38 -11.84
N GLY A 182 -37.33 -3.05 -11.71
CA GLY A 182 -36.69 -2.30 -10.64
C GLY A 182 -35.59 -1.34 -11.15
N ALA A 183 -35.21 -0.40 -10.32
CA ALA A 183 -34.24 0.62 -10.67
C ALA A 183 -32.86 0.02 -11.01
N LEU A 184 -32.29 0.47 -12.14
CA LEU A 184 -30.96 0.09 -12.60
C LEU A 184 -29.91 1.11 -12.15
N PHE A 185 -28.76 0.60 -11.76
CA PHE A 185 -27.57 1.36 -11.41
C PHE A 185 -26.39 0.88 -12.24
N PHE A 186 -25.45 1.76 -12.46
CA PHE A 186 -24.22 1.46 -13.19
C PHE A 186 -23.04 1.95 -12.36
N ALA A 187 -22.06 1.10 -12.13
CA ALA A 187 -20.78 1.53 -11.61
C ALA A 187 -20.16 2.53 -12.59
N ASP A 188 -19.76 3.69 -12.09
CA ASP A 188 -19.18 4.77 -12.92
C ASP A 188 -17.67 4.83 -12.73
N ARG A 189 -17.23 4.98 -11.49
CA ARG A 189 -15.82 5.06 -11.12
C ARG A 189 -15.62 4.77 -9.64
N ILE A 190 -14.36 4.47 -9.29
CA ILE A 190 -13.85 4.55 -7.93
C ILE A 190 -12.85 5.71 -7.90
N THR A 191 -12.91 6.53 -6.85
CA THR A 191 -11.87 7.50 -6.53
C THR A 191 -11.15 7.07 -5.27
N TYR A 192 -9.81 7.19 -5.26
CA TYR A 192 -8.96 6.94 -4.10
C TYR A 192 -8.27 8.26 -3.77
N ASP A 193 -8.66 8.84 -2.67
CA ASP A 193 -8.09 10.09 -2.15
C ASP A 193 -7.12 9.76 -1.03
N PHE A 194 -5.83 9.97 -1.28
CA PHE A 194 -4.80 9.73 -0.28
C PHE A 194 -4.85 10.80 0.80
N ALA A 195 -4.64 10.37 2.02
CA ALA A 195 -4.51 11.23 3.18
C ALA A 195 -3.26 10.83 3.98
N PRO A 196 -2.61 11.79 4.65
CA PRO A 196 -1.55 11.44 5.57
C PRO A 196 -2.04 10.39 6.55
N SER A 197 -1.29 9.31 6.70
CA SER A 197 -1.58 8.34 7.77
C SER A 197 -1.60 9.11 9.08
N ALA A 198 -2.70 9.02 9.84
CA ALA A 198 -2.69 9.53 11.19
C ALA A 198 -1.47 8.94 11.90
N PRO A 199 -0.65 9.76 12.59
CA PRO A 199 0.52 9.22 13.26
C PRO A 199 0.05 8.05 14.12
N SER A 200 0.62 6.88 13.89
CA SER A 200 0.35 5.70 14.70
C SER A 200 0.54 6.14 16.15
N PRO A 201 -0.44 5.91 17.05
CA PRO A 201 -0.25 6.30 18.44
C PRO A 201 1.06 5.65 18.89
N THR A 202 2.06 6.48 19.10
CA THR A 202 3.36 6.04 19.60
C THR A 202 3.06 5.23 20.85
N PRO A 203 3.41 3.93 20.94
CA PRO A 203 3.18 3.17 22.17
C PRO A 203 3.77 4.00 23.28
N GLU A 204 2.94 4.38 24.26
CA GLU A 204 3.43 5.19 25.40
C GLU A 204 4.70 4.51 25.91
N PRO A 205 5.83 5.21 25.90
CA PRO A 205 7.09 4.55 26.15
C PRO A 205 7.00 3.80 27.47
N ALA A 206 7.56 2.59 27.52
CA ALA A 206 7.62 1.77 28.72
C ALA A 206 8.11 2.49 29.97
N SER A 207 8.56 3.73 29.81
CA SER A 207 8.81 4.74 30.85
C SER A 207 7.64 4.97 31.81
N LEU A 208 6.38 4.92 31.39
CA LEU A 208 5.24 5.00 32.33
C LEU A 208 5.16 3.74 33.18
N LEU A 209 5.40 2.59 32.60
CA LEU A 209 5.43 1.31 33.34
C LEU A 209 6.62 1.26 34.29
N LEU A 210 7.77 1.77 33.87
CA LEU A 210 8.98 1.93 34.71
C LEU A 210 8.76 2.96 35.84
N LEU A 211 8.05 4.04 35.58
CA LEU A 211 7.73 5.04 36.58
C LEU A 211 6.80 4.49 37.65
N VAL A 212 5.75 3.75 37.24
CA VAL A 212 4.80 3.10 38.15
C VAL A 212 5.48 2.01 38.97
N THR A 213 6.29 1.16 38.35
CA THR A 213 7.03 0.11 39.04
C THR A 213 8.11 0.68 39.97
N GLY A 214 8.80 1.74 39.55
CA GLY A 214 9.77 2.45 40.38
C GLY A 214 9.15 3.11 41.61
N ALA A 215 8.01 3.77 41.44
CA ALA A 215 7.26 4.38 42.55
C ALA A 215 6.72 3.32 43.53
N ALA A 216 6.18 2.20 43.02
CA ALA A 216 5.73 1.09 43.85
C ALA A 216 6.89 0.46 44.67
N GLY A 217 8.06 0.30 44.07
CA GLY A 217 9.26 -0.19 44.74
C GLY A 217 9.75 0.73 45.85
N LEU A 218 9.70 2.03 45.67
CA LEU A 218 10.06 3.03 46.68
C LEU A 218 9.09 3.02 47.89
N LEU A 219 7.79 2.88 47.60
CA LEU A 219 6.76 2.79 48.65
C LEU A 219 6.88 1.50 49.48
N ALA A 220 7.16 0.37 48.82
CA ALA A 220 7.42 -0.92 49.49
C ALA A 220 8.65 -0.85 50.39
N ARG A 221 9.72 -0.21 49.96
CA ARG A 221 10.95 -0.04 50.74
C ARG A 221 10.76 0.87 51.97
N ARG A 222 9.89 1.86 51.92
CA ARG A 222 9.52 2.70 53.06
C ARG A 222 8.74 1.91 54.12
N ARG A 223 7.81 1.04 53.73
CA ARG A 223 7.04 0.22 54.65
C ARG A 223 7.91 -0.81 55.39
N LEU A 224 8.90 -1.42 54.73
CA LEU A 224 9.82 -2.35 55.33
C LEU A 224 10.74 -1.72 56.39
N ARG A 225 11.09 -0.44 56.20
CA ARG A 225 11.92 0.27 57.21
C ARG A 225 11.15 0.68 58.47
N SER A 226 9.83 0.93 58.35
CA SER A 226 9.02 1.31 59.51
C SER A 226 8.69 0.12 60.44
N THR A 227 8.73 -1.10 59.93
CA THR A 227 8.48 -2.32 60.74
C THR A 227 9.68 -2.83 61.55
N CYS A 228 10.91 -2.43 61.18
CA CYS A 228 12.08 -2.83 61.93
C CYS A 228 12.37 -1.99 63.21
N CYS A 229 11.71 -0.85 63.39
CA CYS A 229 11.95 -0.02 64.56
C CYS A 229 11.01 -0.27 65.75
N THR A 230 10.02 -1.17 65.64
CA THR A 230 9.01 -1.44 66.68
C THR A 230 9.29 -2.71 67.50
N SER A 231 10.42 -3.39 67.25
CA SER A 231 10.79 -4.64 67.97
C SER A 231 11.97 -4.53 68.93
N CYS A 232 12.30 -3.30 69.36
CA CYS A 232 13.28 -3.07 70.44
C CYS A 232 12.68 -2.13 71.50
N SER A 233 11.82 -2.67 72.36
CA SER A 233 11.46 -2.15 73.69
C SER A 233 11.07 -3.31 74.58
#